data_9fa945bb3d1f4a7c18329739b545a124
#
_entry.id   9fa945bb3d1f4a7c18329739b545a124
#
_cell.length_a   1.000
_cell.length_b   1.000
_cell.length_c   1.000
_cell.angle_alpha   90.00
_cell.angle_beta   90.00
_cell.angle_gamma   90.00
#
_symmetry.space_group_name_H-M   'P 1'
#
loop_
_entity.id
_entity.type
_entity.pdbx_description
1 polymer ?
#
loop_
_entity_poly.entity_id
_entity_poly.type
_entity_poly.pdbx_seq_one_letter_code
_entity_poly.pdbx_strand_id
1 'polypeptide(L)'
;MEAFQRRTYKSFGEFWGDIQHLLSRRLKTKQAMDGELISEAFRERLMNVVTEVNDCRYCRSFHLSQASRAGISKEELMKLTSGLISEDTPEDEIPALLYAQHWAEQNAQPDEKPVQELKEHYSEPEVEAIHIILRMIRSGNLIGNTFDYLLYKLSFGRWGQSPMKKPEL
;
A
#
# COMPACT_ATOMS: atom_id res chain seq x y z
N MET A 1 -15.00 -20.49 15.14
CA MET A 1 -13.96 -19.43 15.20
C MET A 1 -13.79 -18.93 13.79
N GLU A 2 -14.11 -17.67 13.51
CA GLU A 2 -13.93 -17.10 12.17
C GLU A 2 -12.45 -17.15 11.77
N ALA A 3 -12.18 -17.44 10.50
CA ALA A 3 -10.82 -17.46 10.00
C ALA A 3 -10.25 -16.03 9.91
N PHE A 4 -8.95 -15.86 10.19
CA PHE A 4 -8.27 -14.60 9.99
C PHE A 4 -8.20 -14.26 8.49
N GLN A 5 -8.80 -13.17 8.07
CA GLN A 5 -9.04 -12.88 6.64
C GLN A 5 -7.99 -11.99 5.97
N ARG A 6 -7.17 -11.26 6.77
CA ARG A 6 -6.18 -10.33 6.24
C ARG A 6 -4.95 -11.06 5.71
N ARG A 7 -4.30 -10.47 4.71
CA ARG A 7 -3.06 -11.01 4.14
C ARG A 7 -1.91 -10.89 5.14
N THR A 8 -1.17 -11.98 5.30
CA THR A 8 0.01 -12.08 6.16
C THR A 8 1.18 -12.67 5.39
N TYR A 9 2.37 -12.56 5.92
CA TYR A 9 3.48 -13.39 5.41
C TYR A 9 3.19 -14.86 5.64
N LYS A 10 3.36 -15.66 4.58
CA LYS A 10 3.14 -17.12 4.63
C LYS A 10 4.38 -17.88 5.10
N SER A 11 5.57 -17.26 4.96
CA SER A 11 6.84 -17.88 5.36
C SER A 11 7.87 -16.80 5.73
N PHE A 12 8.88 -17.21 6.49
CA PHE A 12 10.05 -16.37 6.74
C PHE A 12 10.83 -16.04 5.47
N GLY A 13 10.83 -16.95 4.48
CA GLY A 13 11.47 -16.71 3.18
C GLY A 13 10.83 -15.58 2.39
N GLU A 14 9.50 -15.49 2.41
CA GLU A 14 8.77 -14.37 1.77
C GLU A 14 9.11 -13.03 2.44
N PHE A 15 9.06 -12.98 3.77
CA PHE A 15 9.47 -11.79 4.55
C PHE A 15 10.90 -11.38 4.25
N TRP A 16 11.84 -12.33 4.29
CA TRP A 16 13.25 -12.05 4.06
C TRP A 16 13.52 -11.59 2.62
N GLY A 17 12.81 -12.16 1.65
CA GLY A 17 12.86 -11.73 0.25
C GLY A 17 12.48 -10.26 0.06
N ASP A 18 11.40 -9.81 0.68
CA ASP A 18 10.98 -8.40 0.64
C ASP A 18 12.02 -7.49 1.30
N ILE A 19 12.55 -7.87 2.47
CA ILE A 19 13.60 -7.09 3.17
C ILE A 19 14.89 -7.01 2.33
N GLN A 20 15.35 -8.11 1.78
CA GLN A 20 16.54 -8.12 0.90
C GLN A 20 16.34 -7.25 -0.34
N HIS A 21 15.16 -7.28 -0.95
CA HIS A 21 14.85 -6.46 -2.11
C HIS A 21 14.97 -4.96 -1.79
N LEU A 22 14.41 -4.51 -0.66
CA LEU A 22 14.47 -3.11 -0.22
C LEU A 22 15.90 -2.70 0.15
N LEU A 23 16.63 -3.55 0.89
CA LEU A 23 18.01 -3.28 1.31
C LEU A 23 18.99 -3.23 0.13
N SER A 24 18.86 -4.13 -0.85
CA SER A 24 19.69 -4.13 -2.06
C SER A 24 19.50 -2.90 -2.94
N ARG A 25 18.35 -2.23 -2.81
CA ARG A 25 17.97 -1.01 -3.57
C ARG A 25 17.89 0.24 -2.71
N ARG A 26 18.60 0.29 -1.57
CA ARG A 26 18.51 1.39 -0.59
C ARG A 26 18.67 2.79 -1.16
N LEU A 27 19.52 2.99 -2.18
CA LEU A 27 19.71 4.29 -2.82
C LEU A 27 18.48 4.68 -3.65
N LYS A 28 17.92 3.74 -4.41
CA LYS A 28 16.69 3.94 -5.18
C LYS A 28 15.48 4.12 -4.25
N THR A 29 15.46 3.40 -3.12
CA THR A 29 14.44 3.59 -2.08
C THR A 29 14.51 5.01 -1.51
N LYS A 30 15.70 5.54 -1.27
CA LYS A 30 15.87 6.93 -0.83
C LYS A 30 15.33 7.89 -1.91
N GLN A 31 15.71 7.73 -3.18
CA GLN A 31 15.23 8.56 -4.29
C GLN A 31 13.70 8.49 -4.47
N ALA A 32 13.09 7.31 -4.30
CA ALA A 32 11.64 7.17 -4.35
C ALA A 32 10.92 7.88 -3.19
N MET A 33 11.62 8.15 -2.09
CA MET A 33 11.05 8.75 -0.88
C MET A 33 11.38 10.23 -0.69
N ASP A 34 12.34 10.78 -1.44
CA ASP A 34 12.79 12.18 -1.27
C ASP A 34 11.87 13.22 -1.93
N GLY A 35 10.92 12.79 -2.74
CA GLY A 35 9.92 13.65 -3.38
C GLY A 35 10.33 14.22 -4.74
N GLU A 36 11.52 13.89 -5.27
CA GLU A 36 11.97 14.39 -6.56
C GLU A 36 11.26 13.71 -7.74
N LEU A 37 11.07 12.38 -7.68
CA LEU A 37 10.41 11.59 -8.72
C LEU A 37 8.89 11.45 -8.47
N ILE A 38 8.52 11.22 -7.25
CA ILE A 38 7.14 11.00 -6.81
C ILE A 38 6.86 11.96 -5.65
N SER A 39 5.91 12.88 -5.83
CA SER A 39 5.55 13.85 -4.80
C SER A 39 5.10 13.15 -3.51
N GLU A 40 5.20 13.84 -2.37
CA GLU A 40 4.77 13.29 -1.09
C GLU A 40 3.27 12.94 -1.11
N ALA A 41 2.43 13.79 -1.69
CA ALA A 41 1.00 13.52 -1.82
C ALA A 41 0.72 12.29 -2.70
N PHE A 42 1.37 12.19 -3.86
CA PHE A 42 1.23 11.04 -4.75
C PHE A 42 1.68 9.74 -4.07
N ARG A 43 2.81 9.76 -3.38
CA ARG A 43 3.30 8.62 -2.59
C ARG A 43 2.28 8.18 -1.54
N GLU A 44 1.70 9.11 -0.79
CA GLU A 44 0.71 8.78 0.24
C GLU A 44 -0.58 8.22 -0.38
N ARG A 45 -1.01 8.69 -1.55
CA ARG A 45 -2.13 8.07 -2.30
C ARG A 45 -1.83 6.61 -2.65
N LEU A 46 -0.67 6.34 -3.25
CA LEU A 46 -0.24 4.97 -3.58
C LEU A 46 -0.22 4.07 -2.33
N MET A 47 0.35 4.55 -1.23
CA MET A 47 0.44 3.80 0.01
C MET A 47 -0.94 3.53 0.65
N ASN A 48 -1.86 4.49 0.58
CA ASN A 48 -3.22 4.29 1.08
C ASN A 48 -3.98 3.26 0.24
N VAL A 49 -3.89 3.29 -1.10
CA VAL A 49 -4.53 2.31 -1.99
C VAL A 49 -4.07 0.87 -1.65
N VAL A 50 -2.77 0.65 -1.52
CA VAL A 50 -2.24 -0.70 -1.17
C VAL A 50 -2.64 -1.11 0.25
N THR A 51 -2.66 -0.15 1.17
CA THR A 51 -3.07 -0.40 2.56
C THR A 51 -4.54 -0.81 2.65
N GLU A 52 -5.40 -0.21 1.82
CA GLU A 52 -6.81 -0.57 1.77
C GLU A 52 -7.02 -2.02 1.31
N VAL A 53 -6.33 -2.42 0.24
CA VAL A 53 -6.39 -3.80 -0.28
C VAL A 53 -5.86 -4.82 0.74
N ASN A 54 -4.79 -4.49 1.47
CA ASN A 54 -4.17 -5.39 2.45
C ASN A 54 -4.82 -5.34 3.84
N ASP A 55 -5.69 -4.35 4.10
CA ASP A 55 -6.44 -4.17 5.35
C ASP A 55 -5.55 -4.07 6.60
N CYS A 56 -4.46 -3.26 6.53
CA CYS A 56 -3.57 -3.05 7.67
C CYS A 56 -4.00 -1.85 8.54
N ARG A 57 -4.60 -2.09 9.69
CA ARG A 57 -5.11 -1.04 10.58
C ARG A 57 -4.03 -0.06 11.09
N TYR A 58 -2.82 -0.53 11.33
CA TYR A 58 -1.71 0.31 11.80
C TYR A 58 -1.24 1.25 10.69
N CYS A 59 -1.06 0.68 9.49
CA CYS A 59 -0.60 1.43 8.32
C CYS A 59 -1.65 2.46 7.88
N ARG A 60 -2.96 2.11 7.94
CA ARG A 60 -4.05 3.04 7.64
C ARG A 60 -3.97 4.28 8.54
N SER A 61 -3.94 4.10 9.85
CA SER A 61 -3.88 5.24 10.79
C SER A 61 -2.67 6.12 10.54
N PHE A 62 -1.51 5.52 10.26
CA PHE A 62 -0.28 6.24 9.99
C PHE A 62 -0.36 7.01 8.67
N HIS A 63 -0.70 6.35 7.56
CA HIS A 63 -0.70 6.96 6.23
C HIS A 63 -1.83 7.96 6.03
N LEU A 64 -2.99 7.80 6.67
CA LEU A 64 -4.02 8.84 6.67
C LEU A 64 -3.51 10.14 7.32
N SER A 65 -2.74 10.03 8.41
CA SER A 65 -2.13 11.20 9.04
C SER A 65 -1.07 11.86 8.15
N GLN A 66 -0.25 11.06 7.47
CA GLN A 66 0.76 11.58 6.53
C GLN A 66 0.12 12.21 5.29
N ALA A 67 -0.88 11.58 4.72
CA ALA A 67 -1.63 12.09 3.58
C ALA A 67 -2.30 13.45 3.88
N SER A 68 -2.90 13.59 5.06
CA SER A 68 -3.45 14.88 5.52
C SER A 68 -2.36 15.97 5.63
N ARG A 69 -1.15 15.62 6.11
CA ARG A 69 -0.01 16.55 6.17
C ARG A 69 0.51 16.91 4.78
N ALA A 70 0.45 15.98 3.84
CA ALA A 70 0.82 16.20 2.43
C ALA A 70 -0.23 17.03 1.66
N GLY A 71 -1.31 17.48 2.32
CA GLY A 71 -2.32 18.36 1.74
C GLY A 71 -3.47 17.64 1.03
N ILE A 72 -3.58 16.32 1.16
CA ILE A 72 -4.72 15.57 0.62
C ILE A 72 -5.98 15.90 1.43
N SER A 73 -7.07 16.23 0.75
CA SER A 73 -8.32 16.64 1.40
C SER A 73 -8.95 15.49 2.18
N LYS A 74 -9.75 15.80 3.19
CA LYS A 74 -10.46 14.80 3.98
C LYS A 74 -11.44 14.00 3.11
N GLU A 75 -12.09 14.66 2.16
CA GLU A 75 -13.04 14.08 1.23
C GLU A 75 -12.35 13.07 0.32
N GLU A 76 -11.19 13.41 -0.20
CA GLU A 76 -10.37 12.51 -1.00
C GLU A 76 -9.90 11.30 -0.19
N LEU A 77 -9.43 11.52 1.05
CA LEU A 77 -9.02 10.43 1.93
C LEU A 77 -10.16 9.47 2.26
N MET A 78 -11.38 9.96 2.45
CA MET A 78 -12.56 9.11 2.64
C MET A 78 -12.84 8.24 1.41
N LYS A 79 -12.76 8.80 0.21
CA LYS A 79 -12.93 8.03 -1.03
C LYS A 79 -11.83 6.98 -1.20
N LEU A 80 -10.56 7.35 -1.04
CA LEU A 80 -9.43 6.41 -1.11
C LEU A 80 -9.56 5.24 -0.13
N THR A 81 -9.97 5.51 1.12
CA THR A 81 -10.20 4.46 2.12
C THR A 81 -11.44 3.61 1.87
N SER A 82 -12.31 4.03 0.97
CA SER A 82 -13.43 3.25 0.48
C SER A 82 -13.10 2.48 -0.81
N GLY A 83 -11.87 2.58 -1.31
CA GLY A 83 -11.43 1.97 -2.56
C GLY A 83 -11.89 2.74 -3.81
N LEU A 84 -12.21 4.03 -3.65
CA LEU A 84 -12.66 4.89 -4.74
C LEU A 84 -11.62 5.97 -5.03
N ILE A 85 -11.44 6.31 -6.31
CA ILE A 85 -10.65 7.47 -6.74
C ILE A 85 -11.54 8.71 -6.64
N SER A 86 -11.01 9.79 -6.07
CA SER A 86 -11.72 11.07 -5.96
C SER A 86 -11.63 11.86 -7.27
N GLU A 87 -12.60 12.74 -7.51
CA GLU A 87 -12.53 13.74 -8.58
C GLU A 87 -11.42 14.80 -8.32
N ASP A 88 -11.01 14.95 -7.04
CA ASP A 88 -9.92 15.84 -6.64
C ASP A 88 -8.53 15.23 -6.87
N THR A 89 -8.47 13.93 -7.23
CA THR A 89 -7.19 13.25 -7.51
C THR A 89 -6.61 13.76 -8.83
N PRO A 90 -5.32 14.16 -8.89
CA PRO A 90 -4.68 14.57 -10.12
C PRO A 90 -4.81 13.51 -11.23
N GLU A 91 -5.24 13.91 -12.42
CA GLU A 91 -5.52 12.99 -13.53
C GLU A 91 -4.28 12.18 -13.94
N ASP A 92 -3.10 12.78 -13.86
CA ASP A 92 -1.81 12.14 -14.15
C ASP A 92 -1.38 11.09 -13.11
N GLU A 93 -1.98 11.08 -11.92
CA GLU A 93 -1.72 10.07 -10.90
C GLU A 93 -2.66 8.85 -11.00
N ILE A 94 -3.82 9.01 -11.64
CA ILE A 94 -4.86 7.97 -11.72
C ILE A 94 -4.34 6.64 -12.30
N PRO A 95 -3.57 6.60 -13.41
CA PRO A 95 -3.06 5.34 -13.94
C PRO A 95 -2.24 4.54 -12.93
N ALA A 96 -1.39 5.21 -12.14
CA ALA A 96 -0.59 4.54 -11.12
C ALA A 96 -1.42 4.07 -9.92
N LEU A 97 -2.49 4.79 -9.54
CA LEU A 97 -3.38 4.36 -8.46
C LEU A 97 -4.17 3.11 -8.85
N LEU A 98 -4.69 3.06 -10.08
CA LEU A 98 -5.35 1.87 -10.62
C LEU A 98 -4.37 0.69 -10.70
N TYR A 99 -3.15 0.96 -11.17
CA TYR A 99 -2.09 -0.05 -11.16
C TYR A 99 -1.76 -0.54 -9.75
N ALA A 100 -1.63 0.36 -8.78
CA ALA A 100 -1.32 0.02 -7.39
C ALA A 100 -2.40 -0.88 -6.77
N GLN A 101 -3.67 -0.60 -7.04
CA GLN A 101 -4.78 -1.44 -6.61
C GLN A 101 -4.68 -2.84 -7.22
N HIS A 102 -4.58 -2.94 -8.55
CA HIS A 102 -4.41 -4.22 -9.24
C HIS A 102 -3.19 -5.00 -8.72
N TRP A 103 -2.03 -4.33 -8.62
CA TRP A 103 -0.79 -4.92 -8.11
C TRP A 103 -0.96 -5.50 -6.69
N ALA A 104 -1.65 -4.78 -5.82
CA ALA A 104 -1.93 -5.25 -4.47
C ALA A 104 -2.92 -6.41 -4.47
N GLU A 105 -4.00 -6.34 -5.26
CA GLU A 105 -4.99 -7.42 -5.42
C GLU A 105 -4.35 -8.72 -5.91
N GLN A 106 -3.41 -8.63 -6.86
CA GLN A 106 -2.63 -9.76 -7.38
C GLN A 106 -1.44 -10.16 -6.50
N ASN A 107 -1.39 -9.69 -5.24
CA ASN A 107 -0.34 -10.02 -4.27
C ASN A 107 1.09 -9.75 -4.81
N ALA A 108 1.30 -8.60 -5.40
CA ALA A 108 2.56 -8.16 -6.02
C ALA A 108 3.01 -8.96 -7.25
N GLN A 109 2.09 -9.62 -7.92
CA GLN A 109 2.30 -10.35 -9.17
C GLN A 109 1.31 -9.85 -10.24
N PRO A 110 1.45 -8.59 -10.70
CA PRO A 110 0.53 -8.00 -11.67
C PRO A 110 0.64 -8.67 -13.03
N ASP A 111 -0.46 -8.63 -13.77
CA ASP A 111 -0.49 -9.06 -15.17
C ASP A 111 0.38 -8.13 -16.05
N GLU A 112 0.80 -8.62 -17.22
CA GLU A 112 1.66 -7.86 -18.14
C GLU A 112 1.00 -6.58 -18.66
N LYS A 113 -0.30 -6.62 -18.95
CA LYS A 113 -1.02 -5.48 -19.53
C LYS A 113 -1.03 -4.25 -18.61
N PRO A 114 -1.42 -4.31 -17.33
CA PRO A 114 -1.31 -3.17 -16.42
C PRO A 114 0.12 -2.65 -16.24
N VAL A 115 1.13 -3.53 -16.28
CA VAL A 115 2.54 -3.11 -16.24
C VAL A 115 2.91 -2.30 -17.48
N GLN A 116 2.42 -2.69 -18.65
CA GLN A 116 2.69 -1.98 -19.90
C GLN A 116 1.98 -0.61 -19.92
N GLU A 117 0.71 -0.57 -19.51
CA GLU A 117 -0.05 0.67 -19.38
C GLU A 117 0.63 1.67 -18.44
N LEU A 118 1.19 1.21 -17.29
CA LEU A 118 1.95 2.06 -16.39
C LEU A 118 3.17 2.70 -17.10
N LYS A 119 3.89 1.92 -17.92
CA LYS A 119 5.07 2.40 -18.66
C LYS A 119 4.74 3.38 -19.80
N GLU A 120 3.49 3.42 -20.25
CA GLU A 120 3.02 4.39 -21.24
C GLU A 120 2.80 5.78 -20.62
N HIS A 121 2.50 5.84 -19.31
CA HIS A 121 2.21 7.07 -18.57
C HIS A 121 3.39 7.64 -17.81
N TYR A 122 4.37 6.81 -17.42
CA TYR A 122 5.49 7.21 -16.55
C TYR A 122 6.83 6.82 -17.14
N SER A 123 7.84 7.65 -16.89
CA SER A 123 9.23 7.35 -17.24
C SER A 123 9.76 6.12 -16.46
N GLU A 124 10.80 5.48 -16.98
CA GLU A 124 11.40 4.31 -16.32
C GLU A 124 11.83 4.58 -14.86
N PRO A 125 12.44 5.74 -14.50
CA PRO A 125 12.73 6.06 -13.10
C PRO A 125 11.49 6.20 -12.22
N GLU A 126 10.40 6.79 -12.73
CA GLU A 126 9.14 6.93 -12.00
C GLU A 126 8.46 5.56 -11.79
N VAL A 127 8.42 4.72 -12.82
CA VAL A 127 7.92 3.33 -12.72
C VAL A 127 8.68 2.55 -11.66
N GLU A 128 10.02 2.68 -11.63
CA GLU A 128 10.83 2.02 -10.60
C GLU A 128 10.53 2.58 -9.20
N ALA A 129 10.39 3.90 -9.07
CA ALA A 129 10.03 4.54 -7.80
C ALA A 129 8.65 4.09 -7.31
N ILE A 130 7.64 4.04 -8.20
CA ILE A 130 6.31 3.51 -7.89
C ILE A 130 6.42 2.07 -7.36
N HIS A 131 7.10 1.17 -8.06
CA HIS A 131 7.27 -0.22 -7.61
C HIS A 131 7.95 -0.34 -6.24
N ILE A 132 8.94 0.51 -5.96
CA ILE A 132 9.62 0.54 -4.65
C ILE A 132 8.63 0.97 -3.56
N ILE A 133 7.85 2.02 -3.80
CA ILE A 133 6.82 2.52 -2.88
C ILE A 133 5.78 1.44 -2.58
N LEU A 134 5.26 0.77 -3.63
CA LEU A 134 4.28 -0.32 -3.46
C LEU A 134 4.83 -1.49 -2.64
N ARG A 135 6.10 -1.87 -2.86
CA ARG A 135 6.75 -2.94 -2.07
C ARG A 135 6.99 -2.53 -0.63
N MET A 136 7.40 -1.29 -0.39
CA MET A 136 7.60 -0.78 0.98
C MET A 136 6.32 -0.85 1.79
N ILE A 137 5.24 -0.28 1.26
CA ILE A 137 3.96 -0.27 1.97
C ILE A 137 3.38 -1.67 2.12
N ARG A 138 3.48 -2.54 1.10
CA ARG A 138 3.07 -3.94 1.22
C ARG A 138 3.83 -4.65 2.35
N SER A 139 5.14 -4.48 2.42
CA SER A 139 5.95 -5.09 3.49
C SER A 139 5.49 -4.62 4.87
N GLY A 140 5.26 -3.32 5.06
CA GLY A 140 4.70 -2.76 6.29
C GLY A 140 3.32 -3.35 6.63
N ASN A 141 2.43 -3.44 5.63
CA ASN A 141 1.09 -4.02 5.80
C ASN A 141 1.16 -5.48 6.24
N LEU A 142 1.99 -6.29 5.58
CA LEU A 142 2.11 -7.72 5.92
C LEU A 142 2.77 -7.93 7.29
N ILE A 143 3.73 -7.09 7.70
CA ILE A 143 4.30 -7.11 9.05
C ILE A 143 3.20 -6.84 10.08
N GLY A 144 2.44 -5.75 9.92
CA GLY A 144 1.36 -5.38 10.83
C GLY A 144 0.28 -6.46 10.93
N ASN A 145 -0.14 -7.00 9.79
CA ASN A 145 -1.14 -8.07 9.75
C ASN A 145 -0.61 -9.40 10.32
N THR A 146 0.67 -9.72 10.11
CA THR A 146 1.30 -10.92 10.70
C THR A 146 1.36 -10.79 12.23
N PHE A 147 1.65 -9.60 12.74
CA PHE A 147 1.59 -9.34 14.18
C PHE A 147 0.17 -9.55 14.72
N ASP A 148 -0.84 -9.00 14.06
CA ASP A 148 -2.24 -9.20 14.44
C ASP A 148 -2.64 -10.69 14.36
N TYR A 149 -2.16 -11.43 13.36
CA TYR A 149 -2.38 -12.87 13.26
C TYR A 149 -1.77 -13.64 14.44
N LEU A 150 -0.57 -13.26 14.89
CA LEU A 150 0.03 -13.87 16.08
C LEU A 150 -0.79 -13.59 17.34
N LEU A 151 -1.24 -12.33 17.52
CA LEU A 151 -2.14 -11.98 18.62
C LEU A 151 -3.45 -12.79 18.58
N TYR A 152 -4.01 -12.95 17.38
CA TYR A 152 -5.21 -13.75 17.15
C TYR A 152 -5.00 -15.22 17.56
N LYS A 153 -3.88 -15.82 17.15
CA LYS A 153 -3.54 -17.20 17.51
C LYS A 153 -3.32 -17.37 19.01
N LEU A 154 -2.53 -16.48 19.63
CA LEU A 154 -2.19 -16.55 21.06
C LEU A 154 -3.41 -16.29 21.97
N SER A 155 -4.38 -15.51 21.51
CA SER A 155 -5.59 -15.15 22.27
C SER A 155 -6.80 -16.03 21.96
N PHE A 156 -6.63 -17.11 21.19
CA PHE A 156 -7.73 -17.97 20.73
C PHE A 156 -8.84 -17.20 20.00
N GLY A 157 -8.44 -16.24 19.15
CA GLY A 157 -9.37 -15.46 18.33
C GLY A 157 -9.93 -14.19 18.98
N ARG A 158 -9.50 -13.84 20.22
CA ARG A 158 -10.03 -12.67 20.93
C ARG A 158 -9.40 -11.36 20.50
N TRP A 159 -8.12 -11.35 20.10
CA TRP A 159 -7.35 -10.17 19.72
C TRP A 159 -6.89 -10.24 18.26
N GLY A 160 -6.51 -9.10 17.71
CA GLY A 160 -5.94 -9.04 16.36
C GLY A 160 -6.96 -9.11 15.21
N GLN A 161 -8.24 -9.31 15.49
CA GLN A 161 -9.29 -9.46 14.47
C GLN A 161 -10.14 -8.20 14.23
N SER A 162 -9.87 -7.08 14.89
CA SER A 162 -10.70 -5.88 14.66
C SER A 162 -10.75 -5.56 13.18
N PRO A 163 -11.89 -5.76 12.49
CA PRO A 163 -12.05 -5.26 11.13
C PRO A 163 -11.89 -3.75 11.17
N MET A 164 -11.21 -3.19 10.19
CA MET A 164 -11.23 -1.75 10.04
C MET A 164 -12.69 -1.35 9.79
N LYS A 165 -13.24 -0.47 10.64
CA LYS A 165 -14.49 0.21 10.28
C LYS A 165 -14.17 1.02 9.03
N LYS A 166 -14.70 0.61 7.89
CA LYS A 166 -14.76 1.50 6.73
C LYS A 166 -15.57 2.72 7.16
N PRO A 167 -15.11 3.94 6.85
CA PRO A 167 -15.93 5.12 7.09
C PRO A 167 -17.28 4.90 6.39
N GLU A 168 -18.37 5.12 7.11
CA GLU A 168 -19.70 5.17 6.51
C GLU A 168 -19.71 6.40 5.60
N LEU A 169 -19.98 6.17 4.31
CA LEU A 169 -20.16 7.22 3.29
C LEU A 169 -21.47 7.97 3.53
#